data_6dec0ae7ab3cd66b27d7d2de92450e11
#
_entry.id   6dec0ae7ab3cd66b27d7d2de92450e11
#
_cell.length_a   1.000
_cell.length_b   1.000
_cell.length_c   1.000
_cell.angle_alpha   90.00
_cell.angle_beta   90.00
_cell.angle_gamma   90.00
#
_symmetry.space_group_name_H-M   'P 1'
#
loop_
_entity.id
_entity.type
_entity.pdbx_description
1 polymer ?
#
loop_
_entity_poly.entity_id
_entity_poly.type
_entity_poly.pdbx_seq_one_letter_code
_entity_poly.pdbx_strand_id
1 'polypeptide(L)'
;MLESLLVPTAIVALAEIGDKTQLLALILAARFRKPWPIIAGIIAATLANHAAAGAVGAWVSSFFTESVLHWILAASFTATALWTLVPDKMDDNETSNARRFGPFVTTLIAFFLAEIGDKTQVATVMLAAQYPHLIMVIIGTTLGMLIANVPVVLAGNFAAEKLPLTLIRRLAATAFIVLAIVAVYSAMKTSGWIG
;
A
#
# COMPACT_ATOMS: atom_id res chain seq x y z
N MET A 1 2.56 11.33 16.12
CA MET A 1 1.34 11.46 15.30
C MET A 1 1.66 11.82 13.84
N LEU A 2 2.38 12.91 13.58
CA LEU A 2 2.67 13.33 12.19
C LEU A 2 3.51 12.30 11.44
N GLU A 3 4.49 11.71 12.07
CA GLU A 3 5.32 10.65 11.51
C GLU A 3 4.50 9.40 11.15
N SER A 4 3.58 8.98 12.05
CA SER A 4 2.65 7.85 11.80
C SER A 4 1.67 8.11 10.65
N LEU A 5 1.55 9.35 10.17
CA LEU A 5 0.76 9.72 9.00
C LEU A 5 1.65 9.83 7.75
N LEU A 6 2.71 10.65 7.81
CA LEU A 6 3.50 11.03 6.63
C LEU A 6 4.34 9.88 6.08
N VAL A 7 4.97 9.08 6.95
CA VAL A 7 5.80 7.95 6.50
C VAL A 7 4.95 6.90 5.80
N PRO A 8 3.84 6.39 6.39
CA PRO A 8 2.94 5.48 5.69
C PRO A 8 2.39 6.04 4.38
N THR A 9 2.04 7.35 4.35
CA THR A 9 1.57 7.99 3.11
C THR A 9 2.62 7.94 2.01
N ALA A 10 3.85 8.33 2.31
CA ALA A 10 4.93 8.37 1.33
C ALA A 10 5.31 6.96 0.83
N ILE A 11 5.41 6.00 1.75
CA ILE A 11 5.77 4.61 1.43
C ILE A 11 4.73 3.97 0.51
N VAL A 12 3.44 4.07 0.86
CA VAL A 12 2.37 3.48 0.06
C VAL A 12 2.21 4.22 -1.26
N ALA A 13 2.28 5.56 -1.28
CA ALA A 13 2.23 6.31 -2.53
C ALA A 13 3.33 5.87 -3.52
N LEU A 14 4.56 5.70 -3.04
CA LEU A 14 5.68 5.22 -3.87
C LEU A 14 5.50 3.77 -4.31
N ALA A 15 4.98 2.90 -3.44
CA ALA A 15 4.79 1.49 -3.75
C ALA A 15 3.66 1.27 -4.78
N GLU A 16 2.63 2.11 -4.75
CA GLU A 16 1.46 2.02 -5.62
C GLU A 16 1.65 2.58 -7.03
N ILE A 17 2.56 3.55 -7.21
CA ILE A 17 2.78 4.12 -8.55
C ILE A 17 3.37 3.05 -9.47
N GLY A 18 2.62 2.71 -10.52
CA GLY A 18 2.96 1.66 -11.49
C GLY A 18 2.57 0.26 -11.05
N ASP A 19 1.73 0.14 -10.03
CA ASP A 19 1.18 -1.13 -9.57
C ASP A 19 -0.05 -1.56 -10.38
N LYS A 20 -0.50 -2.82 -10.19
CA LYS A 20 -1.70 -3.40 -10.83
C LYS A 20 -2.97 -2.59 -10.55
N THR A 21 -3.11 -2.03 -9.36
CA THR A 21 -4.27 -1.21 -8.97
C THR A 21 -4.34 0.09 -9.75
N GLN A 22 -3.22 0.68 -10.15
CA GLN A 22 -3.19 1.84 -11.03
C GLN A 22 -3.71 1.50 -12.44
N LEU A 23 -3.36 0.32 -12.98
CA LEU A 23 -3.93 -0.18 -14.24
C LEU A 23 -5.42 -0.48 -14.10
N LEU A 24 -5.84 -1.08 -12.99
CA LEU A 24 -7.24 -1.34 -12.69
C LEU A 24 -8.04 -0.02 -12.64
N ALA A 25 -7.51 1.01 -11.96
CA ALA A 25 -8.10 2.34 -11.92
C ALA A 25 -8.30 2.94 -13.32
N LEU A 26 -7.30 2.78 -14.20
CA LEU A 26 -7.34 3.23 -15.57
C LEU A 26 -8.43 2.51 -16.38
N ILE A 27 -8.50 1.19 -16.28
CA ILE A 27 -9.51 0.37 -16.97
C ILE A 27 -10.93 0.76 -16.53
N LEU A 28 -11.15 0.93 -15.23
CA LEU A 28 -12.43 1.34 -14.67
C LEU A 28 -12.80 2.76 -15.10
N ALA A 29 -11.85 3.69 -15.12
CA ALA A 29 -12.05 5.05 -15.58
C ALA A 29 -12.43 5.10 -17.08
N ALA A 30 -11.72 4.37 -17.92
CA ALA A 30 -12.01 4.26 -19.35
C ALA A 30 -13.38 3.63 -19.62
N ARG A 31 -13.74 2.61 -18.85
CA ARG A 31 -14.98 1.86 -18.99
C ARG A 31 -16.22 2.64 -18.58
N PHE A 32 -16.20 3.20 -17.36
CA PHE A 32 -17.38 3.83 -16.77
C PHE A 32 -17.49 5.33 -17.07
N ARG A 33 -16.36 6.00 -17.31
CA ARG A 33 -16.30 7.46 -17.54
C ARG A 33 -17.01 8.29 -16.46
N LYS A 34 -17.02 7.78 -15.23
CA LYS A 34 -17.63 8.40 -14.04
C LYS A 34 -16.61 8.42 -12.90
N PRO A 35 -15.74 9.44 -12.81
CA PRO A 35 -14.61 9.43 -11.88
C PRO A 35 -15.05 9.37 -10.41
N TRP A 36 -16.05 10.14 -10.00
CA TRP A 36 -16.42 10.25 -8.59
C TRP A 36 -16.88 8.94 -7.94
N PRO A 37 -17.79 8.14 -8.54
CA PRO A 37 -18.13 6.82 -8.01
C PRO A 37 -16.95 5.85 -7.98
N ILE A 38 -16.01 5.95 -8.93
CA ILE A 38 -14.79 5.13 -8.95
C ILE A 38 -13.90 5.53 -7.78
N ILE A 39 -13.62 6.83 -7.60
CA ILE A 39 -12.82 7.33 -6.47
C ILE A 39 -13.44 6.92 -5.13
N ALA A 40 -14.76 7.06 -4.98
CA ALA A 40 -15.45 6.62 -3.77
C ALA A 40 -15.30 5.10 -3.53
N GLY A 41 -15.35 4.28 -4.59
CA GLY A 41 -15.11 2.85 -4.51
C GLY A 41 -13.68 2.50 -4.09
N ILE A 42 -12.67 3.21 -4.64
CA ILE A 42 -11.26 3.09 -4.22
C ILE A 42 -11.12 3.43 -2.74
N ILE A 43 -11.66 4.58 -2.30
CA ILE A 43 -11.59 4.99 -0.88
C ILE A 43 -12.17 3.90 0.02
N ALA A 44 -13.37 3.41 -0.29
CA ALA A 44 -14.05 2.43 0.55
C ALA A 44 -13.31 1.09 0.60
N ALA A 45 -12.82 0.59 -0.55
CA ALA A 45 -12.05 -0.65 -0.64
C ALA A 45 -10.73 -0.54 0.13
N THR A 46 -9.97 0.52 -0.12
CA THR A 46 -8.67 0.75 0.51
C THR A 46 -8.81 0.93 2.02
N LEU A 47 -9.77 1.74 2.47
CA LEU A 47 -10.00 1.94 3.89
C LEU A 47 -10.34 0.63 4.61
N ALA A 48 -11.18 -0.22 4.01
CA ALA A 48 -11.52 -1.52 4.56
C ALA A 48 -10.30 -2.46 4.64
N ASN A 49 -9.51 -2.56 3.55
CA ASN A 49 -8.31 -3.37 3.50
C ASN A 49 -7.23 -2.89 4.49
N HIS A 50 -6.95 -1.58 4.48
CA HIS A 50 -5.91 -1.02 5.35
C HIS A 50 -6.34 -1.01 6.82
N ALA A 51 -7.62 -0.86 7.13
CA ALA A 51 -8.12 -1.01 8.50
C ALA A 51 -7.94 -2.46 8.99
N ALA A 52 -8.29 -3.45 8.15
CA ALA A 52 -8.09 -4.86 8.48
C ALA A 52 -6.59 -5.19 8.64
N ALA A 53 -5.75 -4.77 7.70
CA ALA A 53 -4.30 -4.96 7.74
C ALA A 53 -3.67 -4.27 8.95
N GLY A 54 -4.07 -3.03 9.23
CA GLY A 54 -3.61 -2.27 10.38
C GLY A 54 -4.00 -2.91 11.71
N ALA A 55 -5.23 -3.42 11.82
CA ALA A 55 -5.68 -4.17 12.99
C ALA A 55 -4.84 -5.44 13.21
N VAL A 56 -4.55 -6.19 12.14
CA VAL A 56 -3.65 -7.36 12.19
C VAL A 56 -2.25 -6.95 12.65
N GLY A 57 -1.68 -5.88 12.11
CA GLY A 57 -0.36 -5.39 12.50
C GLY A 57 -0.28 -5.01 13.97
N ALA A 58 -1.26 -4.23 14.46
CA ALA A 58 -1.35 -3.84 15.86
C ALA A 58 -1.58 -5.04 16.79
N TRP A 59 -2.37 -6.03 16.34
CA TRP A 59 -2.60 -7.25 17.09
C TRP A 59 -1.33 -8.12 17.16
N VAL A 60 -0.69 -8.36 16.04
CA VAL A 60 0.55 -9.15 15.97
C VAL A 60 1.65 -8.52 16.83
N SER A 61 1.81 -7.19 16.79
CA SER A 61 2.83 -6.50 17.58
C SER A 61 2.68 -6.73 19.09
N SER A 62 1.46 -7.01 19.58
CA SER A 62 1.21 -7.25 21.02
C SER A 62 1.76 -8.58 21.55
N PHE A 63 2.13 -9.53 20.67
CA PHE A 63 2.68 -10.83 21.08
C PHE A 63 4.19 -10.87 21.20
N PHE A 64 4.88 -9.88 20.67
CA PHE A 64 6.34 -9.87 20.60
C PHE A 64 6.95 -8.82 21.52
N THR A 65 8.14 -9.13 22.05
CA THR A 65 8.97 -8.11 22.69
C THR A 65 9.43 -7.10 21.63
N GLU A 66 9.70 -5.89 22.06
CA GLU A 66 10.11 -4.79 21.17
C GLU A 66 11.32 -5.18 20.28
N SER A 67 12.30 -5.87 20.86
CA SER A 67 13.47 -6.34 20.11
C SER A 67 13.11 -7.37 19.03
N VAL A 68 12.31 -8.39 19.37
CA VAL A 68 11.89 -9.42 18.41
C VAL A 68 11.03 -8.79 17.31
N LEU A 69 10.13 -7.86 17.65
CA LEU A 69 9.30 -7.14 16.69
C LEU A 69 10.17 -6.39 15.68
N HIS A 70 11.19 -5.66 16.14
CA HIS A 70 12.08 -4.91 15.23
C HIS A 70 12.85 -5.83 14.27
N TRP A 71 13.29 -7.03 14.71
CA TRP A 71 13.91 -8.01 13.81
C TRP A 71 12.94 -8.54 12.77
N ILE A 72 11.68 -8.84 13.16
CA ILE A 72 10.63 -9.26 12.24
C ILE A 72 10.33 -8.15 11.20
N LEU A 73 10.24 -6.89 11.66
CA LEU A 73 10.02 -5.74 10.77
C LEU A 73 11.19 -5.56 9.80
N ALA A 74 12.44 -5.68 10.25
CA ALA A 74 13.61 -5.58 9.39
C ALA A 74 13.60 -6.64 8.27
N ALA A 75 13.33 -7.89 8.62
CA ALA A 75 13.21 -8.98 7.64
C ALA A 75 12.06 -8.74 6.66
N SER A 76 10.89 -8.34 7.17
CA SER A 76 9.69 -8.09 6.36
C SER A 76 9.85 -6.89 5.43
N PHE A 77 10.41 -5.77 5.88
CA PHE A 77 10.70 -4.62 5.01
C PHE A 77 11.73 -4.97 3.94
N THR A 78 12.75 -5.77 4.27
CA THR A 78 13.72 -6.25 3.28
C THR A 78 13.05 -7.12 2.22
N ALA A 79 12.22 -8.07 2.63
CA ALA A 79 11.47 -8.93 1.70
C ALA A 79 10.54 -8.10 0.79
N THR A 80 9.83 -7.11 1.35
CA THR A 80 8.95 -6.22 0.58
C THR A 80 9.75 -5.34 -0.38
N ALA A 81 10.93 -4.86 0.00
CA ALA A 81 11.82 -4.13 -0.90
C ALA A 81 12.20 -4.95 -2.14
N LEU A 82 12.58 -6.22 -1.93
CA LEU A 82 12.91 -7.15 -3.03
C LEU A 82 11.68 -7.43 -3.90
N TRP A 83 10.53 -7.65 -3.29
CA TRP A 83 9.26 -7.87 -4.01
C TRP A 83 8.88 -6.65 -4.87
N THR A 84 9.02 -5.44 -4.35
CA THR A 84 8.71 -4.19 -5.06
C THR A 84 9.52 -3.99 -6.36
N LEU A 85 10.70 -4.62 -6.47
CA LEU A 85 11.49 -4.59 -7.71
C LEU A 85 10.91 -5.47 -8.82
N VAL A 86 10.06 -6.44 -8.47
CA VAL A 86 9.39 -7.31 -9.44
C VAL A 86 8.16 -6.59 -10.02
N PRO A 87 8.01 -6.50 -11.35
CA PRO A 87 6.82 -5.90 -11.95
C PRO A 87 5.56 -6.72 -11.63
N ASP A 88 4.50 -6.06 -11.19
CA ASP A 88 3.21 -6.69 -11.00
C ASP A 88 2.53 -6.98 -12.35
N LYS A 89 1.75 -8.06 -12.39
CA LYS A 89 0.93 -8.43 -13.54
C LYS A 89 -0.54 -8.43 -13.11
N MET A 90 -1.41 -7.95 -13.97
CA MET A 90 -2.86 -8.10 -13.77
C MET A 90 -3.29 -9.52 -14.15
N ASP A 91 -4.15 -10.12 -13.34
CA ASP A 91 -4.89 -11.32 -13.70
C ASP A 91 -6.13 -10.95 -14.51
N ASP A 92 -6.36 -11.65 -15.64
CA ASP A 92 -7.50 -11.41 -16.55
C ASP A 92 -8.87 -11.57 -15.86
N ASN A 93 -8.91 -12.25 -14.72
CA ASN A 93 -10.11 -12.50 -13.94
C ASN A 93 -10.59 -11.29 -13.10
N GLU A 94 -9.72 -10.31 -12.80
CA GLU A 94 -10.07 -9.16 -11.96
C GLU A 94 -11.13 -8.24 -12.59
N THR A 95 -11.29 -8.30 -13.91
CA THR A 95 -12.25 -7.45 -14.66
C THR A 95 -13.53 -8.14 -15.13
N SER A 96 -13.61 -9.49 -15.04
CA SER A 96 -14.66 -10.26 -15.70
C SER A 96 -16.05 -10.13 -15.06
N ASN A 97 -16.16 -9.96 -13.77
CA ASN A 97 -17.42 -9.88 -13.02
C ASN A 97 -18.06 -8.48 -12.98
N ALA A 98 -17.44 -7.50 -13.60
CA ALA A 98 -17.82 -6.09 -13.55
C ALA A 98 -19.11 -5.71 -14.32
N ARG A 99 -19.81 -6.66 -14.93
CA ARG A 99 -20.94 -6.37 -15.83
C ARG A 99 -22.29 -6.10 -15.13
N ARG A 100 -22.43 -6.49 -13.85
CA ARG A 100 -23.75 -6.47 -13.15
C ARG A 100 -23.94 -5.29 -12.21
N PHE A 101 -22.88 -4.58 -11.82
CA PHE A 101 -22.94 -3.55 -10.79
C PHE A 101 -22.53 -2.19 -11.33
N GLY A 102 -23.03 -1.12 -10.70
CA GLY A 102 -22.62 0.25 -11.03
C GLY A 102 -21.14 0.53 -10.71
N PRO A 103 -20.57 1.68 -11.18
CA PRO A 103 -19.15 1.96 -11.09
C PRO A 103 -18.60 1.92 -9.65
N PHE A 104 -19.37 2.38 -8.67
CA PHE A 104 -18.95 2.33 -7.26
C PHE A 104 -18.74 0.90 -6.76
N VAL A 105 -19.77 0.04 -6.87
CA VAL A 105 -19.71 -1.33 -6.35
C VAL A 105 -18.70 -2.17 -7.11
N THR A 106 -18.62 -1.98 -8.44
CA THR A 106 -17.61 -2.66 -9.26
C THR A 106 -16.19 -2.30 -8.80
N THR A 107 -15.92 -1.00 -8.59
CA THR A 107 -14.61 -0.54 -8.14
C THR A 107 -14.30 -1.03 -6.74
N LEU A 108 -15.26 -0.93 -5.82
CA LEU A 108 -15.11 -1.41 -4.45
C LEU A 108 -14.69 -2.89 -4.42
N ILE A 109 -15.41 -3.76 -5.15
CA ILE A 109 -15.10 -5.20 -5.16
C ILE A 109 -13.76 -5.46 -5.84
N ALA A 110 -13.51 -4.87 -7.02
CA ALA A 110 -12.30 -5.10 -7.77
C ALA A 110 -11.04 -4.63 -7.02
N PHE A 111 -11.06 -3.43 -6.45
CA PHE A 111 -9.94 -2.93 -5.63
C PHE A 111 -9.77 -3.73 -4.35
N PHE A 112 -10.87 -4.08 -3.66
CA PHE A 112 -10.78 -4.88 -2.45
C PHE A 112 -10.10 -6.22 -2.71
N LEU A 113 -10.47 -6.91 -3.79
CA LEU A 113 -9.88 -8.20 -4.16
C LEU A 113 -8.44 -8.05 -4.67
N ALA A 114 -8.14 -7.02 -5.47
CA ALA A 114 -6.79 -6.77 -5.98
C ALA A 114 -5.78 -6.50 -4.87
N GLU A 115 -6.20 -5.86 -3.78
CA GLU A 115 -5.36 -5.52 -2.63
C GLU A 115 -5.13 -6.68 -1.65
N ILE A 116 -5.99 -7.73 -1.66
CA ILE A 116 -5.80 -8.86 -0.75
C ILE A 116 -4.48 -9.57 -1.08
N GLY A 117 -3.58 -9.64 -0.09
CA GLY A 117 -2.28 -10.28 -0.22
C GLY A 117 -1.25 -9.50 -1.03
N ASP A 118 -1.52 -8.24 -1.36
CA ASP A 118 -0.58 -7.39 -2.07
C ASP A 118 0.51 -6.79 -1.17
N LYS A 119 1.58 -6.29 -1.79
CA LYS A 119 2.74 -5.68 -1.09
C LYS A 119 2.35 -4.49 -0.22
N THR A 120 1.36 -3.70 -0.61
CA THR A 120 0.90 -2.54 0.17
C THR A 120 0.05 -2.94 1.37
N GLN A 121 -0.70 -4.04 1.28
CA GLN A 121 -1.36 -4.63 2.44
C GLN A 121 -0.33 -5.13 3.46
N VAL A 122 0.71 -5.85 3.00
CA VAL A 122 1.83 -6.31 3.85
C VAL A 122 2.56 -5.11 4.46
N ALA A 123 2.86 -4.06 3.68
CA ALA A 123 3.46 -2.83 4.18
C ALA A 123 2.59 -2.16 5.26
N THR A 124 1.26 -2.14 5.08
CA THR A 124 0.33 -1.57 6.06
C THR A 124 0.36 -2.35 7.38
N VAL A 125 0.42 -3.69 7.35
CA VAL A 125 0.60 -4.53 8.55
C VAL A 125 1.88 -4.15 9.29
N MET A 126 3.00 -4.05 8.56
CA MET A 126 4.30 -3.72 9.15
C MET A 126 4.34 -2.30 9.73
N LEU A 127 3.81 -1.32 9.00
CA LEU A 127 3.73 0.06 9.46
C LEU A 127 2.84 0.20 10.70
N ALA A 128 1.72 -0.52 10.75
CA ALA A 128 0.83 -0.53 11.91
C ALA A 128 1.46 -1.23 13.13
N ALA A 129 2.34 -2.20 12.92
CA ALA A 129 3.10 -2.83 13.99
C ALA A 129 4.23 -1.92 14.50
N GLN A 130 4.78 -1.05 13.65
CA GLN A 130 5.91 -0.17 13.98
C GLN A 130 5.48 1.14 14.62
N TYR A 131 4.36 1.73 14.19
CA TYR A 131 3.94 3.06 14.62
C TYR A 131 2.82 3.01 15.67
N PRO A 132 2.88 3.85 16.74
CA PRO A 132 1.98 3.76 17.88
C PRO A 132 0.55 4.26 17.59
N HIS A 133 0.35 5.01 16.49
CA HIS A 133 -0.95 5.64 16.18
C HIS A 133 -1.63 4.93 15.00
N LEU A 134 -2.27 3.78 15.27
CA LEU A 134 -2.94 2.94 14.27
C LEU A 134 -3.85 3.72 13.30
N ILE A 135 -4.70 4.61 13.81
CA ILE A 135 -5.62 5.40 12.98
C ILE A 135 -4.85 6.29 11.98
N MET A 136 -3.73 6.90 12.43
CA MET A 136 -2.90 7.73 11.54
C MET A 136 -2.20 6.89 10.48
N VAL A 137 -1.79 5.67 10.80
CA VAL A 137 -1.23 4.73 9.81
C VAL A 137 -2.30 4.36 8.77
N ILE A 138 -3.51 4.01 9.19
CA ILE A 138 -4.61 3.65 8.27
C ILE A 138 -4.96 4.84 7.35
N ILE A 139 -5.08 6.04 7.91
CA ILE A 139 -5.33 7.26 7.13
C ILE A 139 -4.16 7.51 6.17
N GLY A 140 -2.91 7.41 6.65
CA GLY A 140 -1.71 7.64 5.85
C GLY A 140 -1.59 6.68 4.68
N THR A 141 -1.72 5.38 4.93
CA THR A 141 -1.67 4.36 3.87
C THR A 141 -2.81 4.54 2.86
N THR A 142 -4.02 4.89 3.33
CA THR A 142 -5.16 5.20 2.45
C THR A 142 -4.88 6.44 1.60
N LEU A 143 -4.33 7.51 2.18
CA LEU A 143 -3.92 8.70 1.42
C LEU A 143 -2.84 8.37 0.38
N GLY A 144 -1.85 7.53 0.72
CA GLY A 144 -0.83 7.07 -0.22
C GLY A 144 -1.45 6.38 -1.44
N MET A 145 -2.39 5.47 -1.23
CA MET A 145 -3.16 4.80 -2.27
C MET A 145 -3.91 5.80 -3.15
N LEU A 146 -4.56 6.80 -2.55
CA LEU A 146 -5.31 7.82 -3.30
C LEU A 146 -4.39 8.73 -4.11
N ILE A 147 -3.23 9.11 -3.59
CA ILE A 147 -2.23 9.91 -4.30
C ILE A 147 -1.78 9.20 -5.59
N ALA A 148 -1.64 7.88 -5.57
CA ALA A 148 -1.24 7.11 -6.75
C ALA A 148 -2.41 6.94 -7.74
N ASN A 149 -3.61 6.62 -7.27
CA ASN A 149 -4.71 6.13 -8.11
C ASN A 149 -5.68 7.24 -8.57
N VAL A 150 -5.95 8.27 -7.75
CA VAL A 150 -6.92 9.33 -8.11
C VAL A 150 -6.48 10.13 -9.34
N PRO A 151 -5.20 10.54 -9.51
CA PRO A 151 -4.76 11.23 -10.72
C PRO A 151 -5.03 10.42 -11.99
N VAL A 152 -4.85 9.10 -11.93
CA VAL A 152 -5.10 8.20 -13.08
C VAL A 152 -6.60 8.12 -13.42
N VAL A 153 -7.46 8.05 -12.40
CA VAL A 153 -8.93 8.09 -12.61
C VAL A 153 -9.39 9.40 -13.24
N LEU A 154 -8.79 10.52 -12.83
CA LEU A 154 -9.17 11.86 -13.34
C LEU A 154 -8.59 12.17 -14.72
N ALA A 155 -7.32 11.79 -14.96
CA ALA A 155 -6.59 12.10 -16.18
C ALA A 155 -6.80 11.05 -17.31
N GLY A 156 -7.32 9.86 -16.98
CA GLY A 156 -7.46 8.78 -17.93
C GLY A 156 -6.10 8.36 -18.55
N ASN A 157 -6.12 7.97 -19.82
CA ASN A 157 -4.96 7.43 -20.53
C ASN A 157 -3.72 8.37 -20.57
N PHE A 158 -3.89 9.69 -20.41
CA PHE A 158 -2.78 10.63 -20.49
C PHE A 158 -1.75 10.54 -19.36
N ALA A 159 -2.15 10.02 -18.20
CA ALA A 159 -1.28 9.97 -17.03
C ALA A 159 -0.39 8.70 -17.00
N ALA A 160 -0.88 7.57 -17.50
CA ALA A 160 -0.22 6.28 -17.35
C ALA A 160 1.00 6.09 -18.27
N GLU A 161 1.01 6.72 -19.46
CA GLU A 161 2.04 6.46 -20.49
C GLU A 161 3.40 7.13 -20.23
N LYS A 162 3.46 8.13 -19.33
CA LYS A 162 4.68 8.97 -19.15
C LYS A 162 5.47 8.70 -17.88
N LEU A 163 5.03 7.77 -17.04
CA LEU A 163 5.68 7.53 -15.75
C LEU A 163 6.92 6.63 -15.90
N PRO A 164 8.09 7.01 -15.35
CA PRO A 164 9.29 6.19 -15.36
C PRO A 164 9.18 5.07 -14.30
N LEU A 165 8.34 4.07 -14.55
CA LEU A 165 7.96 3.01 -13.59
C LEU A 165 9.16 2.30 -12.96
N THR A 166 10.23 2.09 -13.72
CA THR A 166 11.47 1.46 -13.20
C THR A 166 12.14 2.34 -12.14
N LEU A 167 12.17 3.65 -12.34
CA LEU A 167 12.73 4.58 -11.35
C LEU A 167 11.86 4.60 -10.10
N ILE A 168 10.55 4.65 -10.26
CA ILE A 168 9.59 4.71 -9.14
C ILE A 168 9.70 3.44 -8.29
N ARG A 169 9.73 2.25 -8.91
CA ARG A 169 9.95 0.98 -8.19
C ARG A 169 11.28 0.95 -7.42
N ARG A 170 12.35 1.49 -8.00
CA ARG A 170 13.63 1.61 -7.29
C ARG A 170 13.55 2.55 -6.11
N LEU A 171 12.85 3.69 -6.24
CA LEU A 171 12.64 4.63 -5.12
C LEU A 171 11.79 3.98 -4.01
N ALA A 172 10.72 3.27 -4.35
CA ALA A 172 9.91 2.54 -3.38
C ALA A 172 10.73 1.45 -2.67
N ALA A 173 11.48 0.63 -3.41
CA ALA A 173 12.36 -0.38 -2.83
C ALA A 173 13.42 0.25 -1.90
N THR A 174 14.01 1.38 -2.30
CA THR A 174 14.96 2.13 -1.46
C THR A 174 14.30 2.61 -0.17
N ALA A 175 13.06 3.09 -0.23
CA ALA A 175 12.33 3.51 0.95
C ALA A 175 12.07 2.34 1.92
N PHE A 176 11.72 1.16 1.43
CA PHE A 176 11.60 -0.05 2.26
C PHE A 176 12.96 -0.49 2.84
N ILE A 177 14.06 -0.38 2.10
CA ILE A 177 15.41 -0.66 2.63
C ILE A 177 15.77 0.31 3.75
N VAL A 178 15.45 1.59 3.62
CA VAL A 178 15.67 2.58 4.70
C VAL A 178 14.89 2.17 5.96
N LEU A 179 13.61 1.77 5.82
CA LEU A 179 12.84 1.27 6.95
C LEU A 179 13.44 0.00 7.55
N ALA A 180 13.94 -0.92 6.73
CA ALA A 180 14.63 -2.11 7.20
C ALA A 180 15.89 -1.76 8.03
N ILE A 181 16.69 -0.82 7.55
CA ILE A 181 17.89 -0.35 8.27
C ILE A 181 17.51 0.30 9.61
N VAL A 182 16.48 1.14 9.62
CA VAL A 182 15.97 1.75 10.87
C VAL A 182 15.48 0.67 11.83
N ALA A 183 14.79 -0.35 11.36
CA ALA A 183 14.32 -1.47 12.18
C ALA A 183 15.49 -2.29 12.73
N VAL A 184 16.53 -2.56 11.93
CA VAL A 184 17.78 -3.23 12.41
C VAL A 184 18.45 -2.40 13.51
N TYR A 185 18.61 -1.11 13.29
CA TYR A 185 19.20 -0.21 14.28
C TYR A 185 18.41 -0.23 15.61
N SER A 186 17.08 -0.15 15.52
CA SER A 186 16.19 -0.22 16.68
C SER A 186 16.28 -1.58 17.39
N ALA A 187 16.35 -2.68 16.61
CA ALA A 187 16.52 -4.03 17.14
C ALA A 187 17.84 -4.18 17.94
N MET A 188 18.95 -3.67 17.39
CA MET A 188 20.26 -3.71 18.04
C MET A 188 20.27 -2.89 19.33
N LYS A 189 19.62 -1.71 19.32
CA LYS A 189 19.50 -0.85 20.50
C LYS A 189 18.66 -1.50 21.59
N THR A 190 17.49 -2.04 21.26
CA THR A 190 16.60 -2.71 22.23
C THR A 190 17.17 -4.05 22.73
N SER A 191 18.08 -4.69 21.97
CA SER A 191 18.80 -5.90 22.39
C SER A 191 20.04 -5.60 23.22
N GLY A 192 20.41 -4.33 23.45
CA GLY A 192 21.60 -3.94 24.21
C GLY A 192 22.93 -4.19 23.49
N TRP A 193 22.93 -4.38 22.17
CA TRP A 193 24.15 -4.59 21.37
C TRP A 193 24.87 -3.28 21.06
N ILE A 194 24.12 -2.19 21.04
CA ILE A 194 24.62 -0.82 20.88
C ILE A 194 24.00 0.05 21.98
N GLY A 195 24.83 0.84 22.65
CA GLY A 195 24.43 1.76 23.73
C GLY A 195 23.79 3.05 23.20
#